data_71081819bfc843c8832e72c38641efa2
#
_entry.id   71081819bfc843c8832e72c38641efa2
#
_cell.length_a   1.000
_cell.length_b   1.000
_cell.length_c   1.000
_cell.angle_alpha   90.00
_cell.angle_beta   90.00
_cell.angle_gamma   90.00
#
_symmetry.space_group_name_H-M   'P 1'
#
loop_
_entity.id
_entity.type
_entity.pdbx_description
1 polymer ?
#
loop_
_entity_poly.entity_id
_entity_poly.type
_entity_poly.pdbx_seq_one_letter_code
_entity_poly.pdbx_strand_id
1 'polypeptide(L)'
;KANSADLRTKGYELSLSWRDQFTLAGHPFGYHARATLSDFRSHITKFDNPTRTFGKSYYEGMRIGDIWGFVVDGLFATDEEAKQYTSEVLDCSYINGRMTGGFLAGDLKFVDLDGDGVLGIGSNTVDKPGDRKILGNSLPSMQYGFTLGFDWLGFDVSAFFQGTGSHYWYPHGFNMNFWGCYSYSYVSFLQRDFIQRCWSEENPDAYFPRPRSYSATGGELSKVNSMYLQNVRYLRFKNLTVGYTLPKRWLDKVNVDKVRIYFTGENLYYWSPLKKNCLYVDPESAFSRSSDVNNHMSYTWQKTMMFGIDITF
;
A
#
# COMPACT_ATOMS: atom_id res chain seq x y z
N LYS A 1 -20.71 0.67 -29.89
CA LYS A 1 -20.38 1.15 -28.53
C LYS A 1 -21.67 1.60 -27.88
N ALA A 2 -21.98 1.11 -26.66
CA ALA A 2 -23.16 1.50 -25.90
C ALA A 2 -22.70 1.96 -24.51
N ASN A 3 -23.45 2.86 -23.88
CA ASN A 3 -23.27 3.21 -22.46
C ASN A 3 -23.74 2.02 -21.63
N SER A 4 -22.78 1.32 -21.01
CA SER A 4 -23.05 0.09 -20.27
C SER A 4 -22.96 0.25 -18.75
N ALA A 5 -22.50 1.40 -18.26
CA ALA A 5 -22.37 1.66 -16.84
C ALA A 5 -22.52 3.16 -16.52
N ASP A 6 -23.15 3.47 -15.39
CA ASP A 6 -23.15 4.80 -14.78
C ASP A 6 -22.36 4.78 -13.48
N LEU A 7 -21.59 5.83 -13.26
CA LEU A 7 -20.74 6.02 -12.10
C LEU A 7 -21.06 7.36 -11.43
N ARG A 8 -21.17 7.35 -10.09
CA ARG A 8 -21.26 8.57 -9.30
C ARG A 8 -20.04 8.70 -8.41
N THR A 9 -19.31 9.79 -8.58
CA THR A 9 -18.19 10.17 -7.70
C THR A 9 -18.60 11.35 -6.82
N LYS A 10 -18.32 11.23 -5.53
CA LYS A 10 -18.44 12.32 -4.54
C LYS A 10 -17.09 12.48 -3.85
N GLY A 11 -16.66 13.71 -3.64
CA GLY A 11 -15.41 14.01 -3.00
C GLY A 11 -15.35 15.44 -2.49
N TYR A 12 -14.23 15.74 -1.83
CA TYR A 12 -13.89 17.09 -1.40
C TYR A 12 -12.40 17.33 -1.60
N GLU A 13 -12.07 18.59 -1.79
CA GLU A 13 -10.70 19.10 -1.84
C GLU A 13 -10.59 20.30 -0.94
N LEU A 14 -9.56 20.33 -0.10
CA LEU A 14 -9.23 21.43 0.80
C LEU A 14 -7.80 21.86 0.53
N SER A 15 -7.58 23.18 0.39
CA SER A 15 -6.26 23.78 0.31
C SER A 15 -6.19 24.98 1.25
N LEU A 16 -5.25 24.92 2.19
CA LEU A 16 -4.97 26.01 3.12
C LEU A 16 -3.55 26.50 2.89
N SER A 17 -3.36 27.81 2.84
CA SER A 17 -2.05 28.43 2.73
C SER A 17 -1.95 29.58 3.71
N TRP A 18 -0.84 29.61 4.41
CA TRP A 18 -0.52 30.66 5.35
C TRP A 18 0.89 31.19 5.08
N ARG A 19 1.05 32.50 5.10
CA ARG A 19 2.36 33.15 5.04
C ARG A 19 2.33 34.36 5.98
N ASP A 20 3.38 34.49 6.78
CA ASP A 20 3.52 35.59 7.69
C ASP A 20 4.99 35.88 7.97
N GLN A 21 5.26 37.01 8.63
CA GLN A 21 6.59 37.48 8.97
C GLN A 21 6.57 38.15 10.33
N PHE A 22 7.59 37.90 11.13
CA PHE A 22 7.81 38.57 12.40
C PHE A 22 9.29 38.87 12.61
N THR A 23 9.61 39.69 13.63
CA THR A 23 11.01 39.98 13.96
C THR A 23 11.55 38.96 14.95
N LEU A 24 12.60 38.22 14.56
CA LEU A 24 13.31 37.27 15.39
C LEU A 24 14.77 37.74 15.58
N ALA A 25 15.19 37.96 16.82
CA ALA A 25 16.55 38.45 17.16
C ALA A 25 16.95 39.73 16.38
N GLY A 26 16.02 40.67 16.17
CA GLY A 26 16.26 41.90 15.46
C GLY A 26 16.24 41.80 13.92
N HIS A 27 15.95 40.62 13.36
CA HIS A 27 15.90 40.40 11.92
C HIS A 27 14.55 39.88 11.48
N PRO A 28 14.08 40.16 10.25
CA PRO A 28 12.83 39.60 9.73
C PRO A 28 12.95 38.09 9.56
N PHE A 29 11.98 37.37 10.11
CA PHE A 29 11.80 35.92 9.94
C PHE A 29 10.49 35.71 9.19
N GLY A 30 10.58 35.27 7.94
CA GLY A 30 9.44 34.87 7.13
C GLY A 30 9.17 33.38 7.26
N TYR A 31 7.91 33.00 7.29
CA TYR A 31 7.53 31.60 7.24
C TYR A 31 6.27 31.38 6.41
N HIS A 32 6.15 30.17 5.88
CA HIS A 32 4.98 29.75 5.13
C HIS A 32 4.62 28.31 5.40
N ALA A 33 3.32 28.04 5.41
CA ALA A 33 2.77 26.68 5.49
C ALA A 33 1.69 26.53 4.44
N ARG A 34 1.65 25.39 3.78
CA ARG A 34 0.57 24.98 2.89
C ARG A 34 0.16 23.56 3.21
N ALA A 35 -1.14 23.31 3.30
CA ALA A 35 -1.71 21.98 3.48
C ALA A 35 -2.78 21.72 2.42
N THR A 36 -2.80 20.53 1.88
CA THR A 36 -3.83 20.05 0.97
C THR A 36 -4.39 18.73 1.48
N LEU A 37 -5.68 18.54 1.34
CA LEU A 37 -6.38 17.30 1.67
C LEU A 37 -7.45 17.04 0.63
N SER A 38 -7.49 15.83 0.07
CA SER A 38 -8.54 15.40 -0.84
C SER A 38 -8.99 13.98 -0.54
N ASP A 39 -10.27 13.72 -0.73
CA ASP A 39 -10.83 12.37 -0.72
C ASP A 39 -11.97 12.28 -1.73
N PHE A 40 -12.16 11.11 -2.32
CA PHE A 40 -13.29 10.84 -3.19
C PHE A 40 -13.73 9.39 -3.09
N ARG A 41 -15.00 9.15 -3.37
CA ARG A 41 -15.59 7.81 -3.41
C ARG A 41 -16.46 7.69 -4.65
N SER A 42 -16.20 6.65 -5.43
CA SER A 42 -16.91 6.35 -6.65
C SER A 42 -17.74 5.09 -6.48
N HIS A 43 -19.02 5.18 -6.83
CA HIS A 43 -19.95 4.06 -6.77
C HIS A 43 -20.59 3.84 -8.13
N ILE A 44 -20.74 2.58 -8.50
CA ILE A 44 -21.51 2.18 -9.68
C ILE A 44 -23.00 2.38 -9.36
N THR A 45 -23.67 3.22 -10.13
CA THR A 45 -25.10 3.51 -9.94
C THR A 45 -25.97 2.76 -10.90
N LYS A 46 -25.40 2.23 -12.01
CA LYS A 46 -26.08 1.36 -12.98
C LYS A 46 -25.08 0.50 -13.71
N PHE A 47 -25.37 -0.78 -13.80
CA PHE A 47 -24.59 -1.73 -14.60
C PHE A 47 -25.48 -2.96 -14.91
N ASP A 48 -25.32 -3.55 -16.11
CA ASP A 48 -26.07 -4.75 -16.48
C ASP A 48 -25.52 -6.00 -15.80
N ASN A 49 -25.87 -6.13 -14.51
CA ASN A 49 -25.56 -7.27 -13.67
C ASN A 49 -26.67 -7.46 -12.61
N PRO A 50 -27.87 -7.89 -13.02
CA PRO A 50 -29.04 -7.94 -12.13
C PRO A 50 -28.86 -8.90 -10.97
N THR A 51 -28.07 -9.96 -11.13
CA THR A 51 -27.76 -10.92 -10.04
C THR A 51 -26.58 -10.47 -9.18
N ARG A 52 -25.96 -9.31 -9.46
CA ARG A 52 -24.82 -8.75 -8.75
C ARG A 52 -23.67 -9.75 -8.58
N THR A 53 -23.43 -10.58 -9.64
CA THR A 53 -22.36 -11.58 -9.61
C THR A 53 -20.98 -10.95 -9.72
N PHE A 54 -20.01 -11.51 -9.00
CA PHE A 54 -18.60 -11.15 -9.12
C PHE A 54 -17.94 -11.66 -10.42
N GLY A 55 -18.65 -12.49 -11.19
CA GLY A 55 -18.19 -12.89 -12.53
C GLY A 55 -18.19 -11.77 -13.56
N LYS A 56 -18.91 -10.66 -13.31
CA LYS A 56 -18.88 -9.43 -14.11
C LYS A 56 -17.99 -8.37 -13.44
N SER A 57 -17.49 -7.41 -14.24
CA SER A 57 -16.56 -6.38 -13.76
C SER A 57 -17.14 -5.47 -12.68
N TYR A 58 -18.45 -5.20 -12.76
CA TYR A 58 -19.14 -4.29 -11.84
C TYR A 58 -20.52 -4.82 -11.46
N TYR A 59 -21.05 -4.28 -10.37
CA TYR A 59 -22.44 -4.45 -9.94
C TYR A 59 -22.99 -3.14 -9.38
N GLU A 60 -24.28 -2.95 -9.40
CA GLU A 60 -24.94 -1.77 -8.83
C GLU A 60 -24.71 -1.68 -7.33
N GLY A 61 -24.33 -0.50 -6.84
CA GLY A 61 -23.94 -0.23 -5.45
C GLY A 61 -22.46 -0.51 -5.15
N MET A 62 -21.69 -1.08 -6.07
CA MET A 62 -20.27 -1.35 -5.86
C MET A 62 -19.51 -0.03 -5.63
N ARG A 63 -18.75 0.05 -4.56
CA ARG A 63 -17.71 1.06 -4.41
C ARG A 63 -16.48 0.61 -5.20
N ILE A 64 -16.01 1.47 -6.09
CA ILE A 64 -14.80 1.15 -6.88
C ILE A 64 -13.62 0.94 -5.95
N GLY A 65 -12.90 -0.14 -6.18
CA GLY A 65 -11.71 -0.53 -5.42
C GLY A 65 -11.99 -1.42 -4.21
N ASP A 66 -13.26 -1.77 -3.90
CA ASP A 66 -13.53 -2.70 -2.81
C ASP A 66 -12.85 -4.05 -3.02
N ILE A 67 -12.18 -4.52 -1.97
CA ILE A 67 -11.43 -5.77 -1.94
C ILE A 67 -12.25 -6.78 -1.16
N TRP A 68 -12.84 -7.75 -1.85
CA TRP A 68 -13.49 -8.90 -1.26
C TRP A 68 -12.47 -9.99 -0.96
N GLY A 69 -12.56 -10.59 0.22
CA GLY A 69 -11.64 -11.66 0.60
C GLY A 69 -12.14 -12.45 1.80
N PHE A 70 -11.44 -13.52 2.07
CA PHE A 70 -11.70 -14.47 3.16
C PHE A 70 -11.15 -13.95 4.47
N VAL A 71 -11.77 -14.34 5.57
CA VAL A 71 -11.25 -14.09 6.92
C VAL A 71 -10.35 -15.23 7.34
N VAL A 72 -9.23 -14.90 7.95
CA VAL A 72 -8.27 -15.87 8.51
C VAL A 72 -8.14 -15.60 10.00
N ASP A 73 -8.26 -16.66 10.81
CA ASP A 73 -8.15 -16.69 12.27
C ASP A 73 -6.77 -17.23 12.73
N GLY A 74 -5.70 -16.89 12.02
CA GLY A 74 -4.34 -17.32 12.34
C GLY A 74 -3.88 -18.54 11.53
N LEU A 75 -2.93 -19.26 12.11
CA LEU A 75 -2.37 -20.50 11.55
C LEU A 75 -2.79 -21.69 12.42
N PHE A 76 -2.95 -22.86 11.82
CA PHE A 76 -3.15 -24.09 12.62
C PHE A 76 -1.92 -24.37 13.47
N ALA A 77 -2.13 -24.60 14.79
CA ALA A 77 -1.04 -24.87 15.71
C ALA A 77 -0.51 -26.30 15.54
N THR A 78 -1.41 -27.29 15.29
CA THR A 78 -1.06 -28.71 15.16
C THR A 78 -1.77 -29.37 13.99
N ASP A 79 -1.25 -30.50 13.54
CA ASP A 79 -1.88 -31.32 12.51
C ASP A 79 -3.24 -31.91 12.99
N GLU A 80 -3.38 -32.14 14.31
CA GLU A 80 -4.63 -32.60 14.90
C GLU A 80 -5.70 -31.52 14.81
N GLU A 81 -5.36 -30.26 15.12
CA GLU A 81 -6.27 -29.13 14.95
C GLU A 81 -6.71 -28.98 13.49
N ALA A 82 -5.78 -29.07 12.54
CA ALA A 82 -6.08 -29.00 11.12
C ALA A 82 -7.01 -30.14 10.66
N LYS A 83 -6.80 -31.38 11.17
CA LYS A 83 -7.68 -32.53 10.91
C LYS A 83 -9.05 -32.36 11.51
N GLN A 84 -9.14 -31.91 12.76
CA GLN A 84 -10.41 -31.62 13.41
C GLN A 84 -11.20 -30.60 12.61
N TYR A 85 -10.56 -29.47 12.25
CA TYR A 85 -11.15 -28.41 11.44
C TYR A 85 -11.72 -28.96 10.12
N THR A 86 -10.94 -29.78 9.37
CA THR A 86 -11.41 -30.38 8.11
C THR A 86 -12.49 -31.44 8.29
N SER A 87 -12.70 -31.98 9.51
CA SER A 87 -13.84 -32.84 9.81
C SER A 87 -15.13 -32.06 10.06
N GLU A 88 -15.02 -30.81 10.49
CA GLU A 88 -16.13 -29.88 10.75
C GLU A 88 -16.50 -29.12 9.48
N VAL A 89 -15.51 -28.70 8.70
CA VAL A 89 -15.70 -28.04 7.40
C VAL A 89 -15.60 -29.08 6.30
N LEU A 90 -16.74 -29.44 5.75
CA LEU A 90 -16.89 -30.59 4.85
C LEU A 90 -16.20 -30.45 3.49
N ASP A 91 -16.08 -29.22 2.99
CA ASP A 91 -15.43 -28.95 1.71
C ASP A 91 -14.53 -27.70 1.74
N CYS A 92 -13.23 -27.90 1.62
CA CYS A 92 -12.19 -26.87 1.51
C CYS A 92 -11.56 -26.78 0.12
N SER A 93 -12.13 -27.48 -0.87
CA SER A 93 -11.50 -27.67 -2.19
C SER A 93 -11.21 -26.35 -2.90
N TYR A 94 -12.06 -25.35 -2.73
CA TYR A 94 -11.86 -24.03 -3.33
C TYR A 94 -10.61 -23.31 -2.77
N ILE A 95 -10.34 -23.46 -1.48
CA ILE A 95 -9.18 -22.83 -0.81
C ILE A 95 -7.91 -23.63 -1.08
N ASN A 96 -7.98 -24.93 -0.92
CA ASN A 96 -6.82 -25.83 -1.05
C ASN A 96 -6.21 -25.80 -2.46
N GLY A 97 -7.02 -25.67 -3.50
CA GLY A 97 -6.56 -25.54 -4.86
C GLY A 97 -5.49 -26.58 -5.26
N ARG A 98 -4.24 -26.15 -5.39
CA ARG A 98 -3.09 -26.99 -5.71
C ARG A 98 -2.33 -27.54 -4.50
N MET A 99 -2.82 -27.30 -3.29
CA MET A 99 -2.15 -27.81 -2.09
C MET A 99 -2.31 -29.33 -1.99
N THR A 100 -1.18 -30.04 -1.96
CA THR A 100 -1.17 -31.47 -1.72
C THR A 100 -1.23 -31.77 -0.23
N GLY A 101 -2.04 -32.76 0.18
CA GLY A 101 -2.11 -33.25 1.55
C GLY A 101 -3.07 -32.51 2.48
N GLY A 102 -3.89 -31.60 1.97
CA GLY A 102 -4.84 -30.83 2.79
C GLY A 102 -4.19 -29.81 3.70
N PHE A 103 -4.93 -29.35 4.72
CA PHE A 103 -4.42 -28.46 5.76
C PHE A 103 -3.55 -29.22 6.77
N LEU A 104 -2.48 -28.58 7.19
CA LEU A 104 -1.54 -29.05 8.20
C LEU A 104 -1.20 -27.91 9.16
N ALA A 105 -0.49 -28.23 10.24
CA ALA A 105 0.05 -27.21 11.14
C ALA A 105 0.83 -26.16 10.37
N GLY A 106 0.59 -24.89 10.68
CA GLY A 106 1.21 -23.75 10.02
C GLY A 106 0.54 -23.30 8.72
N ASP A 107 -0.50 -23.97 8.23
CA ASP A 107 -1.36 -23.45 7.15
C ASP A 107 -2.40 -22.48 7.71
N LEU A 108 -3.04 -21.70 6.82
CA LEU A 108 -4.02 -20.68 7.17
C LEU A 108 -5.34 -21.29 7.66
N LYS A 109 -5.80 -20.84 8.83
CA LYS A 109 -7.13 -21.19 9.37
C LYS A 109 -8.17 -20.22 8.87
N PHE A 110 -8.87 -20.57 7.80
CA PHE A 110 -9.95 -19.78 7.25
C PHE A 110 -11.21 -19.89 8.10
N VAL A 111 -12.03 -18.85 8.12
CA VAL A 111 -13.29 -18.82 8.83
C VAL A 111 -14.42 -19.12 7.86
N ASP A 112 -15.24 -20.14 8.17
CA ASP A 112 -16.54 -20.37 7.55
C ASP A 112 -17.48 -19.27 8.08
N LEU A 113 -17.77 -18.26 7.23
CA LEU A 113 -18.50 -17.06 7.65
C LEU A 113 -20.01 -17.25 7.60
N ASP A 114 -20.52 -18.05 6.68
CA ASP A 114 -21.96 -18.30 6.55
C ASP A 114 -22.42 -19.60 7.26
N GLY A 115 -21.47 -20.41 7.74
CA GLY A 115 -21.71 -21.59 8.57
C GLY A 115 -22.30 -22.77 7.80
N ASP A 116 -22.06 -22.82 6.49
CA ASP A 116 -22.62 -23.88 5.63
C ASP A 116 -21.73 -25.14 5.55
N GLY A 117 -20.55 -25.10 6.19
CA GLY A 117 -19.56 -26.17 6.19
C GLY A 117 -18.74 -26.27 4.91
N VAL A 118 -18.79 -25.27 4.04
CA VAL A 118 -18.05 -25.23 2.76
C VAL A 118 -17.24 -23.96 2.66
N LEU A 119 -15.92 -24.04 2.71
CA LEU A 119 -15.06 -22.88 2.47
C LEU A 119 -15.07 -22.48 1.00
N GLY A 120 -15.89 -21.48 0.67
CA GLY A 120 -16.15 -21.16 -0.71
C GLY A 120 -16.60 -19.75 -1.01
N ILE A 121 -17.00 -19.57 -2.26
CA ILE A 121 -17.50 -18.31 -2.80
C ILE A 121 -19.02 -18.23 -2.82
N GLY A 122 -19.70 -19.22 -2.26
CA GLY A 122 -21.15 -19.35 -2.28
C GLY A 122 -21.70 -19.30 -3.71
N SER A 123 -22.76 -18.54 -3.93
CA SER A 123 -23.30 -18.32 -5.29
C SER A 123 -22.50 -17.33 -6.12
N ASN A 124 -21.36 -16.86 -5.64
CA ASN A 124 -20.50 -15.85 -6.26
C ASN A 124 -21.22 -14.54 -6.57
N THR A 125 -22.16 -14.15 -5.70
CA THR A 125 -22.92 -12.89 -5.78
C THR A 125 -22.73 -12.07 -4.51
N VAL A 126 -23.06 -10.78 -4.56
CA VAL A 126 -22.99 -9.90 -3.39
C VAL A 126 -23.93 -10.34 -2.27
N ASP A 127 -25.08 -10.91 -2.64
CA ASP A 127 -26.12 -11.35 -1.67
C ASP A 127 -25.81 -12.72 -1.06
N LYS A 128 -24.99 -13.54 -1.75
CA LYS A 128 -24.49 -14.84 -1.27
C LYS A 128 -23.01 -14.98 -1.63
N PRO A 129 -22.12 -14.26 -0.92
CA PRO A 129 -20.69 -14.20 -1.23
C PRO A 129 -19.91 -15.41 -0.73
N GLY A 130 -20.57 -16.37 -0.01
CA GLY A 130 -19.90 -17.39 0.77
C GLY A 130 -19.07 -16.76 1.90
N ASP A 131 -17.88 -17.27 2.16
CA ASP A 131 -17.01 -16.83 3.25
C ASP A 131 -16.24 -15.54 2.99
N ARG A 132 -16.71 -14.75 2.03
CA ARG A 132 -16.06 -13.48 1.70
C ARG A 132 -16.79 -12.28 2.26
N LYS A 133 -16.01 -11.28 2.68
CA LYS A 133 -16.50 -9.93 3.01
C LYS A 133 -15.57 -8.87 2.44
N ILE A 134 -16.01 -7.62 2.45
CA ILE A 134 -15.14 -6.49 2.09
C ILE A 134 -14.08 -6.31 3.19
N LEU A 135 -12.81 -6.48 2.86
CA LEU A 135 -11.67 -6.37 3.77
C LEU A 135 -11.01 -4.99 3.72
N GLY A 136 -11.15 -4.28 2.61
CA GLY A 136 -10.54 -2.97 2.42
C GLY A 136 -10.87 -2.37 1.07
N ASN A 137 -10.17 -1.31 0.70
CA ASN A 137 -10.32 -0.68 -0.61
C ASN A 137 -8.94 -0.38 -1.22
N SER A 138 -8.78 -0.68 -2.51
CA SER A 138 -7.53 -0.54 -3.25
C SER A 138 -7.31 0.85 -3.83
N LEU A 139 -8.27 1.76 -3.69
CA LEU A 139 -8.06 3.15 -4.06
C LEU A 139 -7.54 3.94 -2.86
N PRO A 140 -6.51 4.79 -3.06
CA PRO A 140 -6.03 5.65 -2.00
C PRO A 140 -7.12 6.65 -1.59
N SER A 141 -7.34 6.80 -0.29
CA SER A 141 -8.26 7.78 0.25
C SER A 141 -7.57 8.68 1.27
N MET A 142 -8.15 9.87 1.52
CA MET A 142 -7.54 10.91 2.33
C MET A 142 -6.11 11.22 1.85
N GLN A 143 -5.97 11.62 0.58
CA GLN A 143 -4.69 12.04 0.05
C GLN A 143 -4.34 13.42 0.60
N TYR A 144 -3.17 13.57 1.16
CA TYR A 144 -2.74 14.81 1.79
C TYR A 144 -1.31 15.17 1.43
N GLY A 145 -1.05 16.47 1.43
CA GLY A 145 0.29 17.02 1.30
C GLY A 145 0.45 18.28 2.14
N PHE A 146 1.63 18.52 2.65
CA PHE A 146 1.94 19.77 3.32
C PHE A 146 3.37 20.23 3.06
N THR A 147 3.49 21.55 2.88
CA THR A 147 4.77 22.23 2.73
C THR A 147 4.97 23.14 3.93
N LEU A 148 6.14 23.10 4.52
CA LEU A 148 6.59 24.03 5.53
C LEU A 148 7.87 24.70 5.05
N GLY A 149 7.99 25.99 5.25
CA GLY A 149 9.21 26.69 4.90
C GLY A 149 9.40 27.98 5.68
N PHE A 150 10.65 28.45 5.70
CA PHE A 150 11.02 29.71 6.30
C PHE A 150 12.21 30.34 5.56
N ASP A 151 12.33 31.65 5.72
CA ASP A 151 13.48 32.45 5.31
C ASP A 151 13.98 33.31 6.48
N TRP A 152 15.27 33.27 6.72
CA TRP A 152 15.89 34.01 7.81
C TRP A 152 17.40 34.17 7.61
N LEU A 153 17.92 35.40 7.74
CA LEU A 153 19.35 35.71 7.65
C LEU A 153 20.05 35.15 6.40
N GLY A 154 19.36 35.13 5.27
CA GLY A 154 19.88 34.59 4.01
C GLY A 154 19.63 33.08 3.83
N PHE A 155 19.22 32.36 4.86
CA PHE A 155 18.76 31.00 4.72
C PHE A 155 17.32 30.96 4.20
N ASP A 156 17.06 30.03 3.30
CA ASP A 156 15.73 29.63 2.87
C ASP A 156 15.59 28.10 3.02
N VAL A 157 14.52 27.66 3.66
CA VAL A 157 14.26 26.23 3.87
C VAL A 157 12.84 25.94 3.41
N SER A 158 12.66 24.85 2.69
CA SER A 158 11.35 24.32 2.32
C SER A 158 11.34 22.80 2.43
N ALA A 159 10.35 22.25 3.11
CA ALA A 159 10.14 20.83 3.29
C ALA A 159 8.73 20.44 2.83
N PHE A 160 8.62 19.47 1.91
CA PHE A 160 7.37 18.96 1.39
C PHE A 160 7.14 17.51 1.80
N PHE A 161 5.94 17.24 2.29
CA PHE A 161 5.47 15.93 2.67
C PHE A 161 4.21 15.57 1.91
N GLN A 162 4.06 14.29 1.58
CA GLN A 162 2.89 13.74 0.86
C GLN A 162 2.53 12.37 1.42
N GLY A 163 1.24 12.05 1.44
CA GLY A 163 0.81 10.73 1.89
C GLY A 163 -0.63 10.41 1.60
N THR A 164 -1.04 9.21 2.04
CA THR A 164 -2.41 8.72 2.00
C THR A 164 -2.82 8.20 3.35
N GLY A 165 -4.05 8.50 3.78
CA GLY A 165 -4.58 8.06 5.08
C GLY A 165 -5.07 6.62 5.08
N SER A 166 -5.56 6.12 3.93
CA SER A 166 -6.01 4.74 3.77
C SER A 166 -5.75 4.24 2.36
N HIS A 167 -5.16 3.08 2.27
CA HIS A 167 -4.91 2.38 1.01
C HIS A 167 -4.59 0.91 1.34
N TYR A 168 -5.28 -0.03 0.70
CA TYR A 168 -5.07 -1.45 0.91
C TYR A 168 -4.62 -2.13 -0.37
N TRP A 169 -3.75 -3.10 -0.21
CA TRP A 169 -3.17 -3.85 -1.30
C TRP A 169 -3.01 -5.32 -0.90
N TYR A 170 -3.48 -6.22 -1.74
CA TYR A 170 -3.18 -7.64 -1.60
C TYR A 170 -2.09 -8.01 -2.61
N PRO A 171 -0.95 -8.56 -2.17
CA PRO A 171 0.13 -8.93 -3.05
C PRO A 171 -0.32 -10.02 -4.03
N HIS A 172 -0.22 -9.74 -5.33
CA HIS A 172 -0.48 -10.77 -6.33
C HIS A 172 0.48 -11.95 -6.19
N GLY A 173 0.05 -13.18 -6.53
CA GLY A 173 0.86 -14.39 -6.36
C GLY A 173 2.22 -14.37 -7.05
N PHE A 174 2.37 -13.58 -8.10
CA PHE A 174 3.65 -13.36 -8.79
C PHE A 174 4.54 -12.28 -8.15
N ASN A 175 4.10 -11.63 -7.07
CA ASN A 175 4.96 -10.68 -6.36
C ASN A 175 6.01 -11.43 -5.53
N MET A 176 7.11 -11.81 -6.16
CA MET A 176 8.19 -12.55 -5.54
C MET A 176 8.89 -11.78 -4.43
N ASN A 177 8.88 -10.44 -4.49
CA ASN A 177 9.44 -9.59 -3.43
C ASN A 177 8.67 -9.70 -2.11
N PHE A 178 7.39 -10.01 -2.17
CA PHE A 178 6.55 -10.24 -1.00
C PHE A 178 6.49 -11.72 -0.63
N TRP A 179 6.17 -12.57 -1.60
CA TRP A 179 5.85 -13.99 -1.35
C TRP A 179 7.08 -14.92 -1.28
N GLY A 180 8.23 -14.51 -1.82
CA GLY A 180 9.43 -15.36 -1.81
C GLY A 180 9.15 -16.76 -2.35
N CYS A 181 9.44 -17.80 -1.57
CA CYS A 181 9.29 -19.21 -1.97
C CYS A 181 7.84 -19.66 -2.19
N TYR A 182 6.84 -18.94 -1.71
CA TYR A 182 5.42 -19.25 -1.91
C TYR A 182 4.93 -18.92 -3.33
N SER A 183 5.67 -18.07 -4.07
CA SER A 183 5.45 -17.79 -5.48
C SER A 183 6.05 -18.93 -6.35
N TYR A 184 6.99 -18.60 -7.23
CA TYR A 184 7.75 -19.58 -8.01
C TYR A 184 9.05 -19.90 -7.29
N SER A 185 9.15 -21.05 -6.67
CA SER A 185 10.31 -21.42 -5.84
C SER A 185 11.65 -21.42 -6.58
N TYR A 186 11.63 -21.67 -7.89
CA TYR A 186 12.85 -21.77 -8.72
C TYR A 186 13.38 -20.41 -9.23
N VAL A 187 12.59 -19.33 -9.13
CA VAL A 187 12.98 -17.97 -9.56
C VAL A 187 12.81 -16.95 -8.46
N SER A 188 12.38 -17.37 -7.27
CA SER A 188 12.09 -16.44 -6.18
C SER A 188 13.36 -15.94 -5.54
N PHE A 189 13.40 -14.63 -5.33
CA PHE A 189 14.38 -13.99 -4.48
C PHE A 189 13.92 -14.04 -3.03
N LEU A 190 14.78 -14.53 -2.13
CA LEU A 190 14.50 -14.53 -0.70
C LEU A 190 15.18 -13.35 -0.02
N GLN A 191 14.42 -12.62 0.76
CA GLN A 191 14.96 -11.63 1.68
C GLN A 191 15.84 -12.32 2.73
N ARG A 192 16.83 -11.59 3.25
CA ARG A 192 17.84 -12.15 4.17
C ARG A 192 17.23 -12.93 5.34
N ASP A 193 16.16 -12.42 5.94
CA ASP A 193 15.53 -12.98 7.14
C ASP A 193 14.17 -13.64 6.82
N PHE A 194 13.94 -14.01 5.55
CA PHE A 194 12.64 -14.48 5.10
C PHE A 194 12.23 -15.79 5.77
N ILE A 195 13.13 -16.78 5.83
CA ILE A 195 12.84 -18.10 6.41
C ILE A 195 12.54 -18.00 7.90
N GLN A 196 13.20 -17.08 8.63
CA GLN A 196 12.94 -16.82 10.06
C GLN A 196 11.55 -16.24 10.31
N ARG A 197 10.88 -15.75 9.28
CA ARG A 197 9.52 -15.22 9.33
C ARG A 197 8.47 -16.21 8.86
N CYS A 198 8.88 -17.41 8.45
CA CYS A 198 8.02 -18.51 8.08
C CYS A 198 7.75 -19.40 9.29
N TRP A 199 6.56 -19.99 9.30
CA TRP A 199 6.16 -20.93 10.33
C TRP A 199 7.09 -22.15 10.35
N SER A 200 7.45 -22.56 11.54
CA SER A 200 8.07 -23.86 11.86
C SER A 200 7.62 -24.27 13.27
N GLU A 201 7.89 -25.49 13.67
CA GLU A 201 7.57 -25.97 15.01
C GLU A 201 8.28 -25.15 16.11
N GLU A 202 9.47 -24.61 15.82
CA GLU A 202 10.19 -23.72 16.72
C GLU A 202 9.73 -22.25 16.63
N ASN A 203 8.95 -21.89 15.62
CA ASN A 203 8.43 -20.54 15.39
C ASN A 203 6.96 -20.54 15.01
N PRO A 204 6.06 -20.96 15.92
CA PRO A 204 4.62 -21.11 15.61
C PRO A 204 3.90 -19.77 15.41
N ASP A 205 4.42 -18.67 15.96
CA ASP A 205 3.86 -17.31 15.84
C ASP A 205 4.39 -16.53 14.64
N ALA A 206 4.95 -17.23 13.65
CA ALA A 206 5.52 -16.61 12.44
C ALA A 206 4.48 -15.82 11.65
N TYR A 207 4.95 -14.80 10.93
CA TYR A 207 4.08 -14.00 10.07
C TYR A 207 3.63 -14.76 8.82
N PHE A 208 4.53 -15.52 8.17
CA PHE A 208 4.21 -16.34 7.00
C PHE A 208 3.85 -17.77 7.42
N PRO A 209 2.99 -18.45 6.65
CA PRO A 209 2.57 -19.81 6.96
C PRO A 209 3.70 -20.82 6.74
N ARG A 210 3.41 -22.09 6.90
CA ARG A 210 4.30 -23.21 6.51
C ARG A 210 4.76 -23.03 5.06
N PRO A 211 6.06 -23.10 4.76
CA PRO A 211 6.56 -22.98 3.39
C PRO A 211 5.99 -24.04 2.46
N ARG A 212 5.19 -23.60 1.48
CA ARG A 212 4.66 -24.46 0.39
C ARG A 212 4.86 -23.77 -0.93
N SER A 213 5.53 -24.46 -1.88
CA SER A 213 5.72 -23.95 -3.23
C SER A 213 4.38 -23.68 -3.92
N TYR A 214 4.31 -22.60 -4.68
CA TYR A 214 3.13 -22.19 -5.47
C TYR A 214 1.85 -21.87 -4.66
N SER A 215 1.89 -21.81 -3.35
CA SER A 215 0.71 -21.50 -2.55
C SER A 215 0.16 -20.08 -2.81
N ALA A 216 1.04 -19.13 -3.19
CA ALA A 216 0.63 -17.79 -3.59
C ALA A 216 0.07 -17.71 -5.02
N THR A 217 0.38 -18.67 -5.89
CA THR A 217 -0.09 -18.67 -7.29
C THR A 217 -1.23 -19.62 -7.56
N GLY A 218 -1.53 -20.55 -6.67
CA GLY A 218 -2.60 -21.54 -6.88
C GLY A 218 -3.12 -22.23 -5.62
N GLY A 219 -2.60 -21.91 -4.44
CA GLY A 219 -3.05 -22.42 -3.14
C GLY A 219 -3.75 -21.38 -2.29
N GLU A 220 -3.70 -21.57 -0.99
CA GLU A 220 -4.37 -20.73 0.02
C GLU A 220 -4.00 -19.24 -0.05
N LEU A 221 -2.73 -18.92 -0.29
CA LEU A 221 -2.23 -17.55 -0.42
C LEU A 221 -2.64 -16.87 -1.72
N SER A 222 -3.15 -17.61 -2.71
CA SER A 222 -3.74 -17.05 -3.92
C SER A 222 -5.12 -16.44 -3.66
N LYS A 223 -5.74 -16.78 -2.53
CA LYS A 223 -7.04 -16.26 -2.10
C LYS A 223 -6.81 -14.99 -1.30
N VAL A 224 -7.44 -13.90 -1.75
CA VAL A 224 -7.41 -12.65 -0.99
C VAL A 224 -7.93 -12.91 0.41
N ASN A 225 -7.14 -12.57 1.43
CA ASN A 225 -7.47 -12.84 2.82
C ASN A 225 -7.06 -11.72 3.77
N SER A 226 -7.65 -11.72 4.96
CA SER A 226 -7.45 -10.67 5.95
C SER A 226 -6.04 -10.62 6.53
N MET A 227 -5.33 -11.76 6.61
CA MET A 227 -4.00 -11.86 7.23
C MET A 227 -2.92 -11.18 6.38
N TYR A 228 -2.97 -11.34 5.06
CA TYR A 228 -1.97 -10.80 4.13
C TYR A 228 -2.45 -9.58 3.35
N LEU A 229 -3.65 -9.07 3.61
CA LEU A 229 -4.06 -7.76 3.09
C LEU A 229 -3.19 -6.67 3.73
N GLN A 230 -2.39 -5.99 2.92
CA GLN A 230 -1.46 -4.98 3.37
C GLN A 230 -2.12 -3.61 3.46
N ASN A 231 -1.91 -2.91 4.58
CA ASN A 231 -2.19 -1.50 4.67
C ASN A 231 -0.97 -0.74 4.15
N VAL A 232 -1.12 -0.14 2.98
CA VAL A 232 -0.05 0.57 2.26
C VAL A 232 -0.17 2.08 2.39
N ARG A 233 -0.93 2.58 3.39
CA ARG A 233 -0.90 4.01 3.72
C ARG A 233 0.54 4.46 4.00
N TYR A 234 0.83 5.71 3.69
CA TYR A 234 2.16 6.24 3.92
C TYR A 234 2.16 7.75 4.16
N LEU A 235 3.22 8.22 4.78
CA LEU A 235 3.68 9.60 4.78
C LEU A 235 5.12 9.61 4.24
N ARG A 236 5.38 10.39 3.20
CA ARG A 236 6.70 10.51 2.58
C ARG A 236 7.23 11.93 2.72
N PHE A 237 8.47 12.04 3.17
CA PHE A 237 9.26 13.25 3.06
C PHE A 237 9.80 13.35 1.63
N LYS A 238 9.04 14.06 0.78
CA LYS A 238 9.25 14.13 -0.66
C LYS A 238 10.41 15.04 -1.04
N ASN A 239 10.42 16.25 -0.51
CA ASN A 239 11.44 17.22 -0.87
C ASN A 239 11.89 18.01 0.35
N LEU A 240 13.20 18.26 0.40
CA LEU A 240 13.84 19.24 1.28
C LEU A 240 14.72 20.12 0.42
N THR A 241 14.56 21.42 0.52
CA THR A 241 15.51 22.38 -0.03
C THR A 241 16.01 23.25 1.11
N VAL A 242 17.32 23.40 1.19
CA VAL A 242 18.02 24.31 2.10
C VAL A 242 18.95 25.18 1.28
N GLY A 243 18.66 26.46 1.21
CA GLY A 243 19.46 27.44 0.48
C GLY A 243 20.10 28.45 1.43
N TYR A 244 21.21 29.01 1.01
CA TYR A 244 21.83 30.16 1.64
C TYR A 244 22.25 31.18 0.59
N THR A 245 21.71 32.39 0.70
CA THR A 245 22.07 33.54 -0.15
C THR A 245 23.19 34.33 0.53
N LEU A 246 24.29 34.47 -0.16
CA LEU A 246 25.45 35.21 0.36
C LEU A 246 25.10 36.68 0.59
N PRO A 247 25.60 37.29 1.68
CA PRO A 247 25.41 38.72 1.94
C PRO A 247 26.00 39.57 0.80
N LYS A 248 25.26 40.57 0.33
CA LYS A 248 25.65 41.44 -0.79
C LYS A 248 27.03 42.06 -0.61
N ARG A 249 27.40 42.44 0.62
CA ARG A 249 28.73 43.01 0.97
C ARG A 249 29.93 42.14 0.56
N TRP A 250 29.72 40.83 0.35
CA TRP A 250 30.79 39.93 -0.11
C TRP A 250 30.90 39.89 -1.62
N LEU A 251 29.84 40.29 -2.32
CA LEU A 251 29.70 40.21 -3.77
C LEU A 251 30.02 41.54 -4.48
N ASP A 252 29.95 42.68 -3.77
CA ASP A 252 30.14 44.01 -4.32
C ASP A 252 31.51 44.19 -5.02
N LYS A 253 32.53 43.41 -4.64
CA LYS A 253 33.89 43.49 -5.22
C LYS A 253 34.04 42.71 -6.54
N VAL A 254 33.09 41.86 -6.90
CA VAL A 254 33.17 40.93 -8.04
C VAL A 254 32.06 41.15 -9.09
N ASN A 255 31.31 42.25 -8.99
CA ASN A 255 30.19 42.58 -9.88
C ASN A 255 29.16 41.46 -10.06
N VAL A 256 28.87 40.79 -8.97
CA VAL A 256 27.83 39.73 -8.92
C VAL A 256 26.70 40.23 -8.03
N ASP A 257 25.47 40.18 -8.52
CA ASP A 257 24.30 40.67 -7.79
C ASP A 257 23.85 39.72 -6.69
N LYS A 258 23.86 38.42 -6.98
CA LYS A 258 23.40 37.41 -6.05
C LYS A 258 24.11 36.07 -6.26
N VAL A 259 24.49 35.43 -5.17
CA VAL A 259 24.94 34.03 -5.14
C VAL A 259 24.10 33.28 -4.10
N ARG A 260 23.46 32.24 -4.53
CA ARG A 260 22.75 31.32 -3.64
C ARG A 260 23.30 29.90 -3.81
N ILE A 261 23.74 29.30 -2.71
CA ILE A 261 24.18 27.91 -2.63
C ILE A 261 23.03 27.11 -2.02
N TYR A 262 22.70 25.98 -2.60
CA TYR A 262 21.60 25.20 -2.06
C TYR A 262 21.85 23.68 -2.13
N PHE A 263 21.20 22.98 -1.22
CA PHE A 263 21.03 21.53 -1.19
C PHE A 263 19.57 21.20 -1.46
N THR A 264 19.31 20.20 -2.30
CA THR A 264 17.98 19.62 -2.48
C THR A 264 18.04 18.12 -2.32
N GLY A 265 17.15 17.60 -1.46
CA GLY A 265 16.98 16.18 -1.27
C GLY A 265 15.58 15.75 -1.71
N GLU A 266 15.47 14.61 -2.42
CA GLU A 266 14.19 14.06 -2.83
C GLU A 266 13.99 12.65 -2.28
N ASN A 267 12.72 12.31 -1.95
CA ASN A 267 12.32 11.01 -1.42
C ASN A 267 13.16 10.56 -0.20
N LEU A 268 13.43 11.48 0.71
CA LEU A 268 14.42 11.31 1.78
C LEU A 268 14.03 10.19 2.76
N TYR A 269 12.75 10.10 3.08
CA TYR A 269 12.24 9.08 3.98
C TYR A 269 10.73 8.86 3.80
N TYR A 270 10.25 7.66 4.19
CA TYR A 270 8.81 7.40 4.30
C TYR A 270 8.47 6.53 5.52
N TRP A 271 7.28 6.75 6.04
CA TRP A 271 6.65 5.95 7.10
C TRP A 271 5.47 5.20 6.48
N SER A 272 5.38 3.91 6.73
CA SER A 272 4.27 3.06 6.28
C SER A 272 4.18 1.81 7.14
N PRO A 273 2.97 1.30 7.47
CA PRO A 273 2.79 0.01 8.11
C PRO A 273 3.37 -1.15 7.29
N LEU A 274 3.42 -1.02 5.96
CA LEU A 274 3.96 -2.02 5.05
C LEU A 274 5.40 -2.42 5.41
N LYS A 275 6.20 -1.50 5.95
CA LYS A 275 7.59 -1.79 6.35
C LYS A 275 7.73 -2.91 7.37
N LYS A 276 6.69 -3.16 8.18
CA LYS A 276 6.69 -4.28 9.12
C LYS A 276 6.74 -5.63 8.40
N ASN A 277 6.06 -5.70 7.26
CA ASN A 277 5.83 -6.95 6.53
C ASN A 277 6.70 -7.07 5.28
N CYS A 278 7.01 -5.96 4.61
CA CYS A 278 7.79 -5.94 3.38
C CYS A 278 8.60 -4.66 3.25
N LEU A 279 9.92 -4.78 3.05
CA LEU A 279 10.83 -3.66 2.83
C LEU A 279 11.08 -3.35 1.34
N TYR A 280 10.74 -4.29 0.45
CA TYR A 280 11.11 -4.23 -0.98
C TYR A 280 9.97 -3.79 -1.89
N VAL A 281 8.82 -3.46 -1.32
CA VAL A 281 7.69 -2.85 -2.03
C VAL A 281 7.51 -1.43 -1.52
N ASP A 282 7.52 -0.48 -2.46
CA ASP A 282 7.23 0.91 -2.12
C ASP A 282 5.70 1.10 -2.02
N PRO A 283 5.18 1.67 -0.92
CA PRO A 283 3.74 1.83 -0.73
C PRO A 283 3.07 2.73 -1.79
N GLU A 284 3.82 3.65 -2.40
CA GLU A 284 3.32 4.54 -3.45
C GLU A 284 3.16 3.80 -4.79
N SER A 285 3.91 2.71 -4.99
CA SER A 285 3.85 1.87 -6.19
C SER A 285 3.13 0.54 -5.99
N ALA A 286 2.53 0.32 -4.81
CA ALA A 286 1.77 -0.88 -4.52
C ALA A 286 0.39 -0.84 -5.19
N PHE A 287 0.26 -1.42 -6.39
CA PHE A 287 -0.98 -1.50 -7.16
C PHE A 287 -1.48 -2.93 -7.26
N SER A 288 -2.80 -3.11 -7.09
CA SER A 288 -3.48 -4.37 -7.38
C SER A 288 -3.98 -4.37 -8.83
N ARG A 289 -3.14 -4.70 -9.80
CA ARG A 289 -3.58 -5.05 -11.14
C ARG A 289 -3.31 -6.51 -11.39
N SER A 290 -4.36 -7.26 -11.66
CA SER A 290 -4.37 -8.72 -11.74
C SER A 290 -3.74 -9.31 -13.01
N SER A 291 -3.30 -8.51 -13.98
CA SER A 291 -2.89 -9.02 -15.30
C SER A 291 -1.47 -8.71 -15.71
N ASP A 292 -0.70 -7.98 -14.91
CA ASP A 292 0.60 -7.48 -15.34
C ASP A 292 1.73 -8.08 -14.51
N VAL A 293 2.26 -9.22 -14.97
CA VAL A 293 3.42 -9.89 -14.35
C VAL A 293 4.60 -8.93 -14.19
N ASN A 294 4.74 -7.96 -15.09
CA ASN A 294 5.81 -6.98 -15.08
C ASN A 294 5.64 -5.86 -14.03
N ASN A 295 4.41 -5.58 -13.57
CA ASN A 295 4.17 -4.57 -12.54
C ASN A 295 4.46 -5.02 -11.11
N HIS A 296 4.82 -6.29 -10.92
CA HIS A 296 5.14 -6.84 -9.59
C HIS A 296 6.57 -6.57 -9.16
N MET A 297 7.40 -6.05 -10.05
CA MET A 297 8.80 -5.69 -9.82
C MET A 297 9.08 -4.22 -10.16
N SER A 298 8.20 -3.30 -9.75
CA SER A 298 8.47 -1.89 -9.94
C SER A 298 9.71 -1.45 -9.15
N TYR A 299 10.53 -0.61 -9.78
CA TYR A 299 11.65 0.01 -9.07
C TYR A 299 11.15 0.84 -7.90
N THR A 300 11.81 0.72 -6.77
CA THR A 300 11.57 1.58 -5.62
C THR A 300 12.00 3.02 -5.92
N TRP A 301 11.33 3.99 -5.32
CA TRP A 301 11.74 5.38 -5.44
C TRP A 301 13.17 5.59 -4.89
N GLN A 302 14.01 6.19 -5.70
CA GLN A 302 15.38 6.50 -5.31
C GLN A 302 15.41 7.76 -4.45
N LYS A 303 16.35 7.79 -3.50
CA LYS A 303 16.74 9.03 -2.83
C LYS A 303 17.69 9.79 -3.73
N THR A 304 17.39 11.07 -3.96
CA THR A 304 18.24 11.96 -4.74
C THR A 304 18.75 13.06 -3.83
N MET A 305 20.04 13.37 -3.93
CA MET A 305 20.68 14.48 -3.22
C MET A 305 21.45 15.31 -4.24
N MET A 306 21.16 16.60 -4.29
CA MET A 306 21.74 17.54 -5.24
C MET A 306 22.28 18.76 -4.50
N PHE A 307 23.40 19.29 -5.00
CA PHE A 307 23.93 20.57 -4.62
C PHE A 307 23.95 21.48 -5.83
N GLY A 308 23.57 22.72 -5.65
CA GLY A 308 23.54 23.70 -6.72
C GLY A 308 24.00 25.08 -6.27
N ILE A 309 24.37 25.87 -7.25
CA ILE A 309 24.75 27.28 -7.07
C ILE A 309 24.01 28.09 -8.13
N ASP A 310 23.25 29.09 -7.68
CA ASP A 310 22.60 30.07 -8.55
C ASP A 310 23.41 31.37 -8.49
N ILE A 311 23.84 31.92 -9.64
CA ILE A 311 24.57 33.15 -9.74
C ILE A 311 23.81 34.11 -10.64
N THR A 312 23.59 35.35 -10.16
CA THR A 312 22.98 36.45 -10.92
C THR A 312 24.02 37.54 -11.04
N PHE A 313 24.21 38.05 -12.27
CA PHE A 313 25.17 39.13 -12.61
C PHE A 313 24.42 40.41 -12.86
#